data_a0bf7d50d3221fbeafdde70acdbe2e81
#
_entry.id   a0bf7d50d3221fbeafdde70acdbe2e81
#
_cell.length_a   1.000
_cell.length_b   1.000
_cell.length_c   1.000
_cell.angle_alpha   90.00
_cell.angle_beta   90.00
_cell.angle_gamma   90.00
#
_symmetry.space_group_name_H-M   'P 1'
#
loop_
_entity.id
_entity.type
_entity.pdbx_description
1 polymer ?
#
loop_
_entity_poly.entity_id
_entity_poly.type
_entity_poly.pdbx_seq_one_letter_code
_entity_poly.pdbx_strand_id
1 'polypeptide(L)'
;DVETGRPMAQREPGKPSSPSVESTAIEALIQLAEKDPKIIGLTAAMAAGTGMGKFGEKFPNRFYDVGIAEEHATTFSAGLAAEGMKPVACIYSPFLQRAFDQMVHDVSLMKLPVKFLVPKAAFTGDGPTQGGVLDLSYLRIIPHFVVMAPKDENELRHMVKTAVDYDQGPIAVRY
;
A
#
# COMPACT_ATOMS: atom_id res chain seq x y z
N ASP A 1 -18.08 15.60 -14.70
CA ASP A 1 -18.58 14.48 -15.51
C ASP A 1 -18.12 14.70 -16.96
N VAL A 2 -17.32 13.79 -17.47
CA VAL A 2 -16.68 13.92 -18.79
C VAL A 2 -17.68 13.78 -19.94
N GLU A 3 -18.75 13.01 -19.75
CA GLU A 3 -19.79 12.78 -20.79
C GLU A 3 -20.80 13.90 -20.86
N THR A 4 -21.15 14.52 -19.75
CA THR A 4 -22.23 15.53 -19.69
C THR A 4 -21.71 16.96 -19.61
N GLY A 5 -20.42 17.18 -19.44
CA GLY A 5 -19.83 18.50 -19.23
C GLY A 5 -20.33 19.23 -17.96
N ARG A 6 -21.05 18.52 -17.09
CA ARG A 6 -21.54 19.09 -15.83
C ARG A 6 -20.48 19.02 -14.75
N PRO A 7 -20.37 20.05 -13.91
CA PRO A 7 -19.53 19.97 -12.71
C PRO A 7 -19.93 18.75 -11.91
N MET A 8 -18.94 17.97 -11.41
CA MET A 8 -19.22 16.94 -10.43
C MET A 8 -19.95 17.59 -9.24
N ALA A 9 -20.99 16.95 -8.76
CA ALA A 9 -21.77 17.46 -7.64
C ALA A 9 -20.83 17.84 -6.50
N GLN A 10 -20.81 19.12 -6.14
CA GLN A 10 -20.06 19.58 -4.99
C GLN A 10 -20.60 18.87 -3.75
N ARG A 11 -19.73 18.32 -2.93
CA ARG A 11 -20.11 17.76 -1.64
C ARG A 11 -20.85 18.84 -0.84
N GLU A 12 -22.00 18.49 -0.30
CA GLU A 12 -22.73 19.40 0.57
C GLU A 12 -21.85 19.79 1.77
N PRO A 13 -21.63 21.08 2.03
CA PRO A 13 -20.89 21.53 3.21
C PRO A 13 -21.64 21.05 4.46
N GLY A 14 -20.97 20.26 5.31
CA GLY A 14 -21.51 19.89 6.65
C GLY A 14 -21.85 18.42 6.87
N LYS A 15 -21.81 17.56 5.87
CA LYS A 15 -21.83 16.09 6.14
C LYS A 15 -20.44 15.62 6.56
N PRO A 16 -20.30 14.93 7.72
CA PRO A 16 -19.03 14.31 8.07
C PRO A 16 -18.62 13.38 6.95
N SER A 17 -17.47 13.65 6.35
CA SER A 17 -16.91 12.75 5.34
C SER A 17 -16.52 11.46 6.04
N SER A 18 -17.03 10.32 5.57
CA SER A 18 -16.42 9.04 5.95
C SER A 18 -14.91 9.11 5.67
N PRO A 19 -14.08 8.50 6.53
CA PRO A 19 -12.64 8.41 6.26
C PRO A 19 -12.40 7.82 4.87
N SER A 20 -11.38 8.33 4.15
CA SER A 20 -11.01 7.68 2.90
C SER A 20 -10.47 6.27 3.18
N VAL A 21 -10.53 5.41 2.19
CA VAL A 21 -10.02 4.03 2.28
C VAL A 21 -8.54 4.04 2.64
N GLU A 22 -7.75 4.96 2.04
CA GLU A 22 -6.34 5.15 2.37
C GLU A 22 -6.15 5.56 3.84
N SER A 23 -6.95 6.52 4.33
CA SER A 23 -6.89 6.93 5.74
C SER A 23 -7.18 5.75 6.68
N THR A 24 -8.17 4.93 6.33
CA THR A 24 -8.55 3.75 7.12
C THR A 24 -7.41 2.73 7.21
N ALA A 25 -6.74 2.44 6.09
CA ALA A 25 -5.61 1.51 6.07
C ALA A 25 -4.44 2.01 6.93
N ILE A 26 -4.09 3.30 6.78
CA ILE A 26 -2.95 3.87 7.50
C ILE A 26 -3.24 4.08 8.99
N GLU A 27 -4.46 4.42 9.37
CA GLU A 27 -4.86 4.47 10.79
C GLU A 27 -4.75 3.09 11.45
N ALA A 28 -5.16 2.03 10.76
CA ALA A 28 -4.97 0.66 11.26
C ALA A 28 -3.49 0.31 11.39
N LEU A 29 -2.66 0.66 10.40
CA LEU A 29 -1.21 0.44 10.44
C LEU A 29 -0.56 1.20 11.61
N ILE A 30 -0.94 2.45 11.84
CA ILE A 30 -0.45 3.26 12.95
C ILE A 30 -0.74 2.60 14.30
N GLN A 31 -1.99 2.10 14.51
CA GLN A 31 -2.37 1.42 15.75
C GLN A 31 -1.55 0.14 16.00
N LEU A 32 -1.17 -0.57 14.93
CA LEU A 32 -0.29 -1.74 15.02
C LEU A 32 1.14 -1.33 15.33
N ALA A 33 1.65 -0.26 14.68
CA ALA A 33 3.00 0.24 14.86
C ALA A 33 3.25 0.86 16.25
N GLU A 34 2.20 1.29 16.96
CA GLU A 34 2.28 1.70 18.37
C GLU A 34 2.66 0.52 19.29
N LYS A 35 2.28 -0.69 18.89
CA LYS A 35 2.48 -1.91 19.69
C LYS A 35 3.70 -2.73 19.24
N ASP A 36 4.12 -2.55 17.98
CA ASP A 36 5.23 -3.29 17.39
C ASP A 36 6.26 -2.32 16.76
N PRO A 37 7.42 -2.13 17.42
CA PRO A 37 8.46 -1.22 16.94
C PRO A 37 9.16 -1.73 15.67
N LYS A 38 8.96 -2.98 15.27
CA LYS A 38 9.55 -3.55 14.06
C LYS A 38 8.86 -3.09 12.78
N ILE A 39 7.66 -2.51 12.87
CA ILE A 39 6.91 -2.02 11.70
C ILE A 39 7.60 -0.76 11.16
N ILE A 40 8.01 -0.83 9.90
CA ILE A 40 8.65 0.23 9.13
C ILE A 40 7.77 0.58 7.95
N GLY A 41 7.43 1.85 7.79
CA GLY A 41 6.65 2.34 6.65
C GLY A 41 7.54 2.83 5.50
N LEU A 42 7.20 2.47 4.27
CA LEU A 42 7.88 2.95 3.06
C LEU A 42 6.87 3.45 2.03
N THR A 43 7.27 4.45 1.25
CA THR A 43 6.53 4.91 0.07
C THR A 43 7.49 5.42 -0.99
N ALA A 44 7.00 5.64 -2.21
CA ALA A 44 7.77 6.13 -3.33
C ALA A 44 7.16 7.44 -3.85
N ALA A 45 7.54 8.58 -3.27
CA ALA A 45 7.07 9.94 -3.57
C ALA A 45 5.56 10.15 -3.43
N MET A 46 4.86 9.30 -2.67
CA MET A 46 3.39 9.33 -2.57
C MET A 46 2.88 9.42 -1.12
N ALA A 47 3.66 10.03 -0.22
CA ALA A 47 3.32 10.12 1.21
C ALA A 47 1.93 10.73 1.47
N ALA A 48 1.57 11.80 0.76
CA ALA A 48 0.26 12.44 0.90
C ALA A 48 -0.87 11.57 0.32
N GLY A 49 -0.70 11.07 -0.90
CA GLY A 49 -1.73 10.31 -1.61
C GLY A 49 -2.02 8.94 -1.00
N THR A 50 -1.03 8.27 -0.45
CA THR A 50 -1.20 7.00 0.27
C THR A 50 -1.67 7.18 1.72
N GLY A 51 -1.60 8.40 2.26
CA GLY A 51 -1.83 8.68 3.67
C GLY A 51 -0.63 8.38 4.59
N MET A 52 0.48 7.88 4.03
CA MET A 52 1.68 7.51 4.79
C MET A 52 2.37 8.71 5.45
N GLY A 53 2.07 9.94 5.04
CA GLY A 53 2.52 11.15 5.74
C GLY A 53 2.17 11.14 7.23
N LYS A 54 0.94 10.71 7.58
CA LYS A 54 0.52 10.58 8.99
C LYS A 54 1.36 9.55 9.77
N PHE A 55 1.75 8.46 9.12
CA PHE A 55 2.66 7.48 9.71
C PHE A 55 4.04 8.09 9.95
N GLY A 56 4.57 8.81 8.97
CA GLY A 56 5.86 9.50 9.06
C GLY A 56 5.90 10.58 10.15
N GLU A 57 4.85 11.37 10.29
CA GLU A 57 4.71 12.36 11.39
C GLU A 57 4.79 11.70 12.76
N LYS A 58 4.13 10.54 12.92
CA LYS A 58 4.10 9.82 14.21
C LYS A 58 5.36 9.01 14.47
N PHE A 59 5.97 8.45 13.45
CA PHE A 59 7.14 7.56 13.56
C PHE A 59 8.28 8.00 12.61
N PRO A 60 8.87 9.19 12.80
CA PRO A 60 9.83 9.76 11.83
C PRO A 60 11.08 8.87 11.62
N ASN A 61 11.47 8.08 12.63
CA ASN A 61 12.63 7.17 12.54
C ASN A 61 12.26 5.78 11.95
N ARG A 62 11.00 5.59 11.55
CA ARG A 62 10.49 4.34 10.99
C ARG A 62 9.70 4.56 9.71
N PHE A 63 9.95 5.67 9.04
CA PHE A 63 9.31 6.01 7.77
C PHE A 63 10.35 6.47 6.76
N TYR A 64 10.25 5.93 5.55
CA TYR A 64 11.14 6.26 4.44
C TYR A 64 10.33 6.57 3.18
N ASP A 65 10.48 7.77 2.66
CA ASP A 65 10.06 8.13 1.31
C ASP A 65 11.30 8.09 0.40
N VAL A 66 11.34 7.14 -0.50
CA VAL A 66 12.52 6.90 -1.36
C VAL A 66 12.51 7.71 -2.66
N GLY A 67 11.57 8.64 -2.81
CA GLY A 67 11.35 9.33 -4.08
C GLY A 67 10.64 8.44 -5.10
N ILE A 68 10.64 8.84 -6.38
CA ILE A 68 10.01 8.07 -7.47
C ILE A 68 10.92 6.89 -7.83
N ALA A 69 10.97 5.88 -6.97
CA ALA A 69 11.84 4.73 -7.08
C ALA A 69 11.22 3.47 -6.43
N GLU A 70 10.15 2.96 -7.05
CA GLU A 70 9.39 1.81 -6.54
C GLU A 70 10.23 0.54 -6.47
N GLU A 71 11.17 0.38 -7.40
CA GLU A 71 12.15 -0.70 -7.42
C GLU A 71 13.02 -0.65 -6.15
N HIS A 72 13.55 0.54 -5.83
CA HIS A 72 14.36 0.75 -4.63
C HIS A 72 13.53 0.53 -3.35
N ALA A 73 12.28 1.03 -3.30
CA ALA A 73 11.38 0.79 -2.16
C ALA A 73 11.21 -0.71 -1.90
N THR A 74 11.06 -1.50 -2.96
CA THR A 74 10.84 -2.95 -2.86
C THR A 74 12.11 -3.68 -2.41
N THR A 75 13.27 -3.41 -3.01
CA THR A 75 14.55 -4.00 -2.60
C THR A 75 14.95 -3.58 -1.19
N PHE A 76 14.73 -2.32 -0.82
CA PHE A 76 14.97 -1.84 0.55
C PHE A 76 14.07 -2.55 1.56
N SER A 77 12.77 -2.75 1.21
CA SER A 77 11.86 -3.54 2.04
C SER A 77 12.34 -4.99 2.20
N ALA A 78 12.88 -5.60 1.14
CA ALA A 78 13.44 -6.94 1.21
C ALA A 78 14.60 -7.00 2.21
N GLY A 79 15.53 -6.04 2.15
CA GLY A 79 16.65 -5.94 3.11
C GLY A 79 16.18 -5.78 4.56
N LEU A 80 15.20 -4.91 4.80
CA LEU A 80 14.60 -4.74 6.13
C LEU A 80 13.94 -6.03 6.66
N ALA A 81 13.24 -6.75 5.78
CA ALA A 81 12.60 -8.02 6.13
C ALA A 81 13.65 -9.10 6.45
N ALA A 82 14.75 -9.15 5.71
CA ALA A 82 15.86 -10.09 5.97
C ALA A 82 16.50 -9.86 7.36
N GLU A 83 16.52 -8.61 7.84
CA GLU A 83 16.99 -8.24 9.17
C GLU A 83 15.91 -8.36 10.26
N GLY A 84 14.77 -8.99 9.96
CA GLY A 84 13.72 -9.27 10.93
C GLY A 84 12.81 -8.09 11.28
N MET A 85 12.83 -7.03 10.47
CA MET A 85 11.85 -5.95 10.53
C MET A 85 10.57 -6.34 9.79
N LYS A 86 9.52 -5.55 10.00
CA LYS A 86 8.23 -5.71 9.31
C LYS A 86 7.98 -4.53 8.36
N PRO A 87 8.61 -4.52 7.18
CA PRO A 87 8.43 -3.43 6.22
C PRO A 87 7.04 -3.47 5.61
N VAL A 88 6.42 -2.29 5.52
CA VAL A 88 5.13 -2.05 4.86
C VAL A 88 5.36 -1.03 3.75
N ALA A 89 5.45 -1.51 2.51
CA ALA A 89 5.57 -0.67 1.33
C ALA A 89 4.18 -0.26 0.83
N CYS A 90 3.85 1.02 0.94
CA CYS A 90 2.59 1.57 0.47
C CYS A 90 2.80 2.29 -0.86
N ILE A 91 2.41 1.65 -1.95
CA ILE A 91 2.68 2.07 -3.33
C ILE A 91 1.40 1.91 -4.15
N TYR A 92 1.04 2.93 -4.94
CA TYR A 92 -0.12 2.87 -5.83
C TYR A 92 -0.03 1.70 -6.80
N SER A 93 -1.15 1.03 -7.02
CA SER A 93 -1.28 -0.12 -7.92
C SER A 93 -0.64 0.12 -9.30
N PRO A 94 -0.91 1.23 -10.02
CA PRO A 94 -0.31 1.47 -11.33
C PRO A 94 1.22 1.71 -11.27
N PHE A 95 1.77 2.09 -10.13
CA PHE A 95 3.20 2.37 -9.99
C PHE A 95 3.99 1.16 -9.50
N LEU A 96 3.36 0.30 -8.70
CA LEU A 96 3.99 -0.92 -8.20
C LEU A 96 4.42 -1.88 -9.33
N GLN A 97 3.77 -1.83 -10.50
CA GLN A 97 4.19 -2.62 -11.66
C GLN A 97 5.64 -2.36 -12.08
N ARG A 98 6.20 -1.16 -11.79
CA ARG A 98 7.60 -0.83 -12.07
C ARG A 98 8.57 -1.70 -11.27
N ALA A 99 8.16 -2.16 -10.08
CA ALA A 99 8.98 -3.00 -9.20
C ALA A 99 8.71 -4.52 -9.38
N PHE A 100 8.19 -4.93 -10.53
CA PHE A 100 7.82 -6.33 -10.77
C PHE A 100 9.01 -7.27 -10.58
N ASP A 101 10.17 -6.95 -11.16
CA ASP A 101 11.38 -7.77 -11.05
C ASP A 101 11.83 -7.89 -9.59
N GLN A 102 11.86 -6.80 -8.83
CA GLN A 102 12.27 -6.80 -7.42
C GLN A 102 11.28 -7.59 -6.53
N MET A 103 9.98 -7.53 -6.85
CA MET A 103 9.00 -8.38 -6.16
C MET A 103 9.25 -9.88 -6.41
N VAL A 104 9.66 -10.25 -7.63
CA VAL A 104 10.02 -11.63 -7.97
C VAL A 104 11.35 -12.02 -7.34
N HIS A 105 12.41 -11.30 -7.69
CA HIS A 105 13.79 -11.68 -7.39
C HIS A 105 14.17 -11.42 -5.93
N ASP A 106 13.93 -10.19 -5.43
CA ASP A 106 14.44 -9.80 -4.10
C ASP A 106 13.50 -10.22 -2.98
N VAL A 107 12.20 -10.38 -3.25
CA VAL A 107 11.21 -10.65 -2.21
C VAL A 107 10.71 -12.10 -2.28
N SER A 108 10.11 -12.50 -3.42
CA SER A 108 9.36 -13.74 -3.53
C SER A 108 10.25 -14.98 -3.51
N LEU A 109 11.34 -15.01 -4.28
CA LEU A 109 12.26 -16.15 -4.33
C LEU A 109 12.88 -16.46 -2.96
N MET A 110 13.10 -15.42 -2.16
CA MET A 110 13.63 -15.53 -0.80
C MET A 110 12.53 -15.70 0.26
N LYS A 111 11.25 -15.66 -0.14
CA LYS A 111 10.07 -15.72 0.75
C LYS A 111 10.11 -14.67 1.87
N LEU A 112 10.66 -13.49 1.59
CA LEU A 112 10.76 -12.43 2.59
C LEU A 112 9.37 -11.86 2.90
N PRO A 113 9.03 -11.65 4.18
CA PRO A 113 7.71 -11.22 4.60
C PRO A 113 7.50 -9.70 4.43
N VAL A 114 7.65 -9.22 3.21
CA VAL A 114 7.33 -7.83 2.86
C VAL A 114 5.82 -7.66 2.72
N LYS A 115 5.28 -6.60 3.33
CA LYS A 115 3.88 -6.23 3.28
C LYS A 115 3.68 -5.11 2.27
N PHE A 116 2.81 -5.32 1.29
CA PHE A 116 2.45 -4.30 0.30
C PHE A 116 1.03 -3.80 0.57
N LEU A 117 0.88 -2.50 0.85
CA LEU A 117 -0.40 -1.82 0.81
C LEU A 117 -0.52 -1.15 -0.57
N VAL A 118 -1.54 -1.54 -1.32
CA VAL A 118 -1.66 -1.21 -2.75
C VAL A 118 -2.96 -0.43 -2.99
N PRO A 119 -2.97 0.89 -2.68
CA PRO A 119 -4.12 1.74 -2.97
C PRO A 119 -4.26 2.04 -4.46
N LYS A 120 -5.41 2.61 -4.85
CA LYS A 120 -5.77 2.89 -6.24
C LYS A 120 -5.86 1.63 -7.11
N ALA A 121 -6.30 0.52 -6.52
CA ALA A 121 -6.42 -0.77 -7.18
C ALA A 121 -7.75 -0.91 -7.96
N ALA A 122 -8.13 0.13 -8.70
CA ALA A 122 -9.37 0.22 -9.47
C ALA A 122 -9.23 1.23 -10.63
N PHE A 123 -10.29 1.41 -11.39
CA PHE A 123 -10.44 2.58 -12.27
C PHE A 123 -10.62 3.83 -11.42
N THR A 124 -9.80 4.83 -11.66
CA THR A 124 -9.85 6.12 -10.96
C THR A 124 -10.19 7.25 -11.93
N GLY A 125 -10.72 8.35 -11.40
CA GLY A 125 -11.01 9.56 -12.17
C GLY A 125 -9.74 10.32 -12.63
N ASP A 126 -8.56 9.86 -12.23
CA ASP A 126 -7.27 10.51 -12.51
C ASP A 126 -6.70 10.16 -13.91
N GLY A 127 -7.45 9.40 -14.71
CA GLY A 127 -7.10 9.02 -16.07
C GLY A 127 -6.38 7.67 -16.20
N PRO A 128 -6.10 7.24 -17.45
CA PRO A 128 -5.64 5.87 -17.73
C PRO A 128 -4.26 5.54 -17.14
N THR A 129 -3.41 6.52 -16.91
CA THR A 129 -2.08 6.32 -16.33
C THR A 129 -2.11 6.06 -14.83
N GLN A 130 -3.24 6.32 -14.18
CA GLN A 130 -3.46 6.16 -12.74
C GLN A 130 -4.39 4.98 -12.42
N GLY A 131 -4.84 4.24 -13.43
CA GLY A 131 -5.73 3.09 -13.27
C GLY A 131 -5.01 1.85 -12.77
N GLY A 132 -5.40 1.35 -11.60
CA GLY A 132 -4.82 0.16 -10.96
C GLY A 132 -5.54 -1.12 -11.33
N VAL A 133 -5.60 -1.48 -12.61
CA VAL A 133 -6.38 -2.62 -13.09
C VAL A 133 -5.56 -3.87 -13.40
N LEU A 134 -4.22 -3.75 -13.40
CA LEU A 134 -3.32 -4.85 -13.76
C LEU A 134 -2.71 -5.58 -12.56
N ASP A 135 -2.88 -5.05 -11.37
CA ASP A 135 -2.25 -5.56 -10.14
C ASP A 135 -2.61 -7.02 -9.85
N LEU A 136 -3.88 -7.40 -9.97
CA LEU A 136 -4.29 -8.80 -9.79
C LEU A 136 -3.58 -9.73 -10.78
N SER A 137 -3.34 -9.27 -12.00
CA SER A 137 -2.69 -10.09 -13.03
C SER A 137 -1.23 -10.34 -12.67
N TYR A 138 -0.45 -9.29 -12.37
CA TYR A 138 0.98 -9.45 -12.10
C TYR A 138 1.27 -9.97 -10.68
N LEU A 139 0.50 -9.63 -9.66
CA LEU A 139 0.71 -10.13 -8.31
C LEU A 139 0.44 -11.65 -8.20
N ARG A 140 -0.57 -12.15 -8.91
CA ARG A 140 -0.98 -13.56 -8.84
C ARG A 140 -0.03 -14.54 -9.56
N ILE A 141 0.80 -14.06 -10.47
CA ILE A 141 1.79 -14.91 -11.14
C ILE A 141 3.10 -15.01 -10.38
N ILE A 142 3.32 -14.14 -9.37
CA ILE A 142 4.52 -14.18 -8.53
C ILE A 142 4.36 -15.31 -7.49
N PRO A 143 5.30 -16.28 -7.42
CA PRO A 143 5.23 -17.36 -6.44
C PRO A 143 5.19 -16.85 -5.01
N HIS A 144 4.56 -17.60 -4.12
CA HIS A 144 4.49 -17.32 -2.67
C HIS A 144 3.76 -16.03 -2.27
N PHE A 145 3.26 -15.26 -3.23
CA PHE A 145 2.56 -14.02 -2.96
C PHE A 145 1.12 -14.28 -2.51
N VAL A 146 0.75 -13.76 -1.35
CA VAL A 146 -0.65 -13.72 -0.89
C VAL A 146 -1.26 -12.40 -1.33
N VAL A 147 -2.43 -12.43 -1.98
CA VAL A 147 -3.12 -11.22 -2.45
C VAL A 147 -4.51 -11.16 -1.80
N MET A 148 -4.78 -10.07 -1.11
CA MET A 148 -6.07 -9.82 -0.43
C MET A 148 -6.74 -8.57 -1.02
N ALA A 149 -8.07 -8.61 -1.10
CA ALA A 149 -8.91 -7.51 -1.57
C ALA A 149 -10.11 -7.34 -0.62
N PRO A 150 -10.14 -6.30 0.21
CA PRO A 150 -11.24 -6.06 1.13
C PRO A 150 -12.49 -5.61 0.39
N LYS A 151 -13.66 -5.97 0.89
CA LYS A 151 -14.97 -5.52 0.37
C LYS A 151 -15.40 -4.17 0.95
N ASP A 152 -14.89 -3.82 2.14
CA ASP A 152 -15.22 -2.60 2.87
C ASP A 152 -14.08 -2.18 3.80
N GLU A 153 -14.23 -1.02 4.44
CA GLU A 153 -13.22 -0.44 5.33
C GLU A 153 -13.00 -1.26 6.61
N ASN A 154 -14.02 -1.97 7.08
CA ASN A 154 -13.87 -2.84 8.25
C ASN A 154 -13.00 -4.05 7.93
N GLU A 155 -13.27 -4.69 6.80
CA GLU A 155 -12.45 -5.82 6.33
C GLU A 155 -11.01 -5.37 6.01
N LEU A 156 -10.84 -4.15 5.45
CA LEU A 156 -9.52 -3.57 5.22
C LEU A 156 -8.69 -3.47 6.50
N ARG A 157 -9.27 -3.01 7.62
CA ARG A 157 -8.57 -2.97 8.92
C ARG A 157 -8.09 -4.34 9.35
N HIS A 158 -8.94 -5.36 9.21
CA HIS A 158 -8.57 -6.74 9.54
C HIS A 158 -7.50 -7.29 8.60
N MET A 159 -7.57 -6.98 7.31
CA MET A 159 -6.56 -7.41 6.33
C MET A 159 -5.21 -6.74 6.54
N VAL A 160 -5.17 -5.45 6.94
CA VAL A 160 -3.92 -4.79 7.32
C VAL A 160 -3.28 -5.49 8.52
N LYS A 161 -4.08 -5.85 9.54
CA LYS A 161 -3.58 -6.63 10.67
C LYS A 161 -3.06 -8.00 10.23
N THR A 162 -3.82 -8.73 9.42
CA THR A 162 -3.41 -10.03 8.88
C THR A 162 -2.10 -9.92 8.11
N ALA A 163 -1.95 -8.88 7.27
CA ALA A 163 -0.72 -8.66 6.51
C ALA A 163 0.48 -8.41 7.43
N VAL A 164 0.33 -7.59 8.47
CA VAL A 164 1.41 -7.29 9.44
C VAL A 164 1.82 -8.54 10.21
N ASP A 165 0.88 -9.43 10.53
CA ASP A 165 1.14 -10.66 11.29
C ASP A 165 1.63 -11.81 10.40
N TYR A 166 1.52 -11.71 9.08
CA TYR A 166 1.90 -12.79 8.17
C TYR A 166 3.42 -12.78 7.90
N ASP A 167 4.11 -13.85 8.30
CA ASP A 167 5.57 -13.96 8.24
C ASP A 167 6.09 -15.10 7.35
N GLN A 168 5.20 -15.71 6.53
CA GLN A 168 5.58 -16.87 5.69
C GLN A 168 6.01 -16.48 4.26
N GLY A 169 5.99 -15.19 3.92
CA GLY A 169 6.33 -14.68 2.61
C GLY A 169 5.67 -13.33 2.31
N PRO A 170 5.74 -12.87 1.05
CA PRO A 170 5.15 -11.59 0.68
C PRO A 170 3.62 -11.63 0.67
N ILE A 171 3.03 -10.51 1.06
CA ILE A 171 1.59 -10.33 1.10
C ILE A 171 1.19 -8.94 0.63
N ALA A 172 0.12 -8.84 -0.15
CA ALA A 172 -0.43 -7.60 -0.63
C ALA A 172 -1.91 -7.44 -0.21
N VAL A 173 -2.26 -6.25 0.25
CA VAL A 173 -3.65 -5.80 0.44
C VAL A 173 -3.91 -4.72 -0.60
N ARG A 174 -4.76 -5.02 -1.58
CA ARG A 174 -5.13 -4.10 -2.66
C ARG A 174 -6.50 -3.45 -2.40
N TYR A 175 -6.62 -2.12 -2.56
CA TYR A 175 -7.85 -1.37 -2.28
C TYR A 175 -7.94 -0.03 -3.03
#